data_012ba0c4ff2cb221eae7bf222e7e3a6e
#
_entry.id   012ba0c4ff2cb221eae7bf222e7e3a6e
#
_cell.length_a   1.000
_cell.length_b   1.000
_cell.length_c   1.000
_cell.angle_alpha   90.00
_cell.angle_beta   90.00
_cell.angle_gamma   90.00
#
_symmetry.space_group_name_H-M   'P 1'
#
loop_
_entity.id
_entity.type
_entity.pdbx_description
1 polymer ?
#
loop_
_entity_poly.entity_id
_entity_poly.type
_entity_poly.pdbx_seq_one_letter_code
_entity_poly.pdbx_strand_id
1 'polypeptide(L)'
;LVLSSLVGLNQANSAIPKIIVPGFDLPSVYERERFVRCRKVMQALYGAQIAAASAKYPATASDRLVLVIDRAPPHPFYNTAASENRSAGAARRSVPNMAEIGDMIAARHDVLLVRLEECSLFEQIHLFSRAWRVVGQHGAGLAHMIWARPDAGLVEVIPNAGRQALEMIPHADYFRGICDALAMACRAVLQADQHAAVPPEEIL
;
A
#
# COMPACT_ATOMS: atom_id res chain seq x y z
N LEU A 1 9.56 -16.33 3.91
CA LEU A 1 9.68 -17.26 2.77
C LEU A 1 8.36 -17.44 1.98
N VAL A 2 7.20 -17.18 2.54
CA VAL A 2 5.90 -17.35 1.88
C VAL A 2 5.45 -16.11 1.11
N LEU A 3 5.89 -14.91 1.51
CA LEU A 3 5.50 -13.65 0.84
C LEU A 3 6.28 -13.38 -0.45
N SER A 4 7.54 -13.82 -0.53
CA SER A 4 8.34 -13.66 -1.75
C SER A 4 7.88 -14.58 -2.90
N SER A 5 7.24 -15.70 -2.59
CA SER A 5 6.69 -16.60 -3.61
C SER A 5 5.38 -16.13 -4.22
N LEU A 6 4.68 -15.18 -3.60
CA LEU A 6 3.39 -14.68 -4.10
C LEU A 6 3.52 -13.47 -5.05
N VAL A 7 4.63 -12.76 -5.02
CA VAL A 7 4.75 -11.49 -5.79
C VAL A 7 5.92 -11.46 -6.78
N GLY A 8 6.87 -12.36 -6.69
CA GLY A 8 8.18 -12.18 -7.34
C GLY A 8 8.59 -13.17 -8.42
N LEU A 9 7.88 -14.24 -8.67
CA LEU A 9 8.39 -15.34 -9.52
C LEU A 9 8.08 -15.23 -11.01
N ASN A 10 7.39 -14.20 -11.46
CA ASN A 10 6.95 -14.14 -12.86
C ASN A 10 7.89 -13.39 -13.82
N GLN A 11 9.02 -12.83 -13.37
CA GLN A 11 9.87 -12.03 -14.26
C GLN A 11 11.32 -12.44 -14.39
N ALA A 12 11.78 -13.40 -13.65
CA ALA A 12 13.18 -13.82 -13.75
C ALA A 12 13.30 -15.25 -14.29
N ASN A 13 13.67 -15.35 -15.52
CA ASN A 13 14.14 -16.53 -16.25
C ASN A 13 13.09 -17.35 -17.02
N SER A 14 13.17 -17.22 -18.33
CA SER A 14 12.54 -18.06 -19.33
C SER A 14 12.95 -19.56 -19.28
N ALA A 15 13.82 -19.95 -18.36
CA ALA A 15 14.29 -21.31 -18.15
C ALA A 15 13.58 -22.05 -17.01
N ILE A 16 12.79 -21.38 -16.19
CA ILE A 16 11.97 -22.06 -15.18
C ILE A 16 10.66 -22.46 -15.87
N PRO A 17 10.32 -23.77 -15.91
CA PRO A 17 9.03 -24.19 -16.44
C PRO A 17 7.95 -23.39 -15.73
N LYS A 18 7.11 -22.69 -16.49
CA LYS A 18 5.93 -22.03 -15.94
C LYS A 18 5.12 -23.10 -15.24
N ILE A 19 5.15 -23.13 -13.94
CA ILE A 19 4.22 -23.93 -13.15
C ILE A 19 2.87 -23.25 -13.32
N ILE A 20 2.15 -23.65 -14.35
CA ILE A 20 0.74 -23.29 -14.48
C ILE A 20 0.05 -24.15 -13.43
N VAL A 21 -0.30 -23.55 -12.30
CA VAL A 21 -1.20 -24.19 -11.35
C VAL A 21 -2.59 -24.10 -11.97
N PRO A 22 -3.18 -25.24 -12.41
CA PRO A 22 -4.52 -25.23 -12.99
C PRO A 22 -5.51 -24.62 -12.02
N GLY A 23 -6.32 -23.68 -12.47
CA GLY A 23 -7.31 -23.01 -11.63
C GLY A 23 -6.76 -21.83 -10.80
N PHE A 24 -5.54 -21.37 -11.03
CA PHE A 24 -5.03 -20.14 -10.49
C PHE A 24 -5.62 -18.96 -11.28
N ASP A 25 -6.87 -18.69 -10.98
CA ASP A 25 -7.52 -17.46 -11.43
C ASP A 25 -7.08 -16.32 -10.51
N LEU A 26 -6.62 -15.21 -11.07
CA LEU A 26 -6.14 -14.07 -10.27
C LEU A 26 -7.17 -13.58 -9.24
N PRO A 27 -8.47 -13.58 -9.51
CA PRO A 27 -9.49 -13.33 -8.48
C PRO A 27 -9.42 -14.29 -7.29
N SER A 28 -8.99 -15.54 -7.49
CA SER A 28 -8.84 -16.53 -6.40
C SER A 28 -7.64 -16.28 -5.47
N VAL A 29 -6.74 -15.35 -5.83
CA VAL A 29 -5.61 -14.95 -4.97
C VAL A 29 -6.12 -14.11 -3.78
N TYR A 30 -7.20 -13.37 -3.98
CA TYR A 30 -7.78 -12.49 -2.96
C TYR A 30 -8.77 -13.25 -2.08
N GLU A 31 -8.28 -14.25 -1.36
CA GLU A 31 -9.09 -15.02 -0.44
C GLU A 31 -8.95 -14.49 0.98
N ARG A 32 -10.08 -14.12 1.59
CA ARG A 32 -10.14 -13.64 2.98
C ARG A 32 -9.42 -14.56 3.95
N GLU A 33 -9.62 -15.86 3.83
CA GLU A 33 -9.04 -16.85 4.73
C GLU A 33 -7.52 -16.85 4.68
N ARG A 34 -6.93 -16.68 3.50
CA ARG A 34 -5.48 -16.58 3.33
C ARG A 34 -4.92 -15.33 4.02
N PHE A 35 -5.59 -14.19 3.86
CA PHE A 35 -5.16 -12.96 4.52
C PHE A 35 -5.30 -13.06 6.04
N VAL A 36 -6.42 -13.59 6.53
CA VAL A 36 -6.62 -13.82 7.97
C VAL A 36 -5.58 -14.79 8.54
N ARG A 37 -5.27 -15.86 7.82
CA ARG A 37 -4.21 -16.81 8.21
C ARG A 37 -2.84 -16.14 8.24
N CYS A 38 -2.51 -15.33 7.23
CA CYS A 38 -1.27 -14.58 7.19
C CYS A 38 -1.12 -13.65 8.41
N ARG A 39 -2.18 -12.90 8.76
CA ARG A 39 -2.20 -12.06 9.97
C ARG A 39 -1.94 -12.86 11.24
N LYS A 40 -2.63 -14.00 11.40
CA LYS A 40 -2.45 -14.86 12.57
C LYS A 40 -1.02 -15.39 12.69
N VAL A 41 -0.42 -15.82 11.59
CA VAL A 41 0.96 -16.31 11.57
C VAL A 41 1.94 -15.19 11.92
N MET A 42 1.79 -14.01 11.30
CA MET A 42 2.64 -12.86 11.62
C MET A 42 2.51 -12.43 13.08
N GLN A 43 1.30 -12.38 13.60
CA GLN A 43 1.08 -12.04 15.02
C GLN A 43 1.68 -13.08 15.96
N ALA A 44 1.57 -14.36 15.63
CA ALA A 44 2.13 -15.44 16.47
C ALA A 44 3.68 -15.42 16.48
N LEU A 45 4.30 -15.17 15.32
CA LEU A 45 5.76 -15.19 15.20
C LEU A 45 6.43 -13.87 15.60
N TYR A 46 5.78 -12.74 15.36
CA TYR A 46 6.40 -11.41 15.46
C TYR A 46 5.56 -10.40 16.25
N GLY A 47 4.60 -10.86 17.05
CA GLY A 47 3.70 -9.98 17.81
C GLY A 47 4.43 -9.01 18.73
N ALA A 48 5.53 -9.45 19.37
CA ALA A 48 6.34 -8.58 20.22
C ALA A 48 7.04 -7.46 19.41
N GLN A 49 7.59 -7.79 18.24
CA GLN A 49 8.24 -6.80 17.36
C GLN A 49 7.22 -5.79 16.79
N ILE A 50 6.03 -6.29 16.42
CA ILE A 50 4.92 -5.42 15.96
C ILE A 50 4.46 -4.51 17.11
N ALA A 51 4.32 -5.04 18.32
CA ALA A 51 3.94 -4.24 19.48
C ALA A 51 5.00 -3.19 19.86
N ALA A 52 6.28 -3.50 19.71
CA ALA A 52 7.37 -2.58 19.98
C ALA A 52 7.33 -1.32 19.08
N ALA A 53 6.71 -1.40 17.90
CA ALA A 53 6.53 -0.25 17.02
C ALA A 53 5.65 0.85 17.65
N SER A 54 4.85 0.53 18.67
CA SER A 54 4.05 1.52 19.42
C SER A 54 4.91 2.56 20.15
N ALA A 55 6.16 2.26 20.44
CA ALA A 55 7.09 3.22 21.05
C ALA A 55 7.39 4.39 20.11
N LYS A 56 7.51 4.14 18.81
CA LYS A 56 7.72 5.17 17.79
C LYS A 56 6.40 5.81 17.33
N TYR A 57 5.33 5.02 17.30
CA TYR A 57 4.01 5.43 16.84
C TYR A 57 2.97 5.20 17.96
N PRO A 58 2.93 6.06 18.97
CA PRO A 58 2.02 5.88 20.11
C PRO A 58 0.56 5.91 19.68
N ALA A 59 -0.31 5.47 20.57
CA ALA A 59 -1.74 5.54 20.36
C ALA A 59 -2.18 6.99 20.14
N THR A 60 -3.04 7.20 19.16
CA THR A 60 -3.73 8.47 18.93
C THR A 60 -4.92 8.59 19.90
N ALA A 61 -5.42 9.81 20.08
CA ALA A 61 -6.52 10.07 21.01
C ALA A 61 -7.85 9.44 20.53
N SER A 62 -7.99 9.21 19.23
CA SER A 62 -9.21 8.64 18.65
C SER A 62 -8.96 7.29 17.96
N ASP A 63 -10.03 6.50 17.82
CA ASP A 63 -10.03 5.26 17.02
C ASP A 63 -10.01 5.51 15.50
N ARG A 64 -9.98 6.78 15.09
CA ARG A 64 -10.11 7.19 13.68
C ARG A 64 -8.80 7.75 13.12
N LEU A 65 -7.72 7.01 13.31
CA LEU A 65 -6.44 7.35 12.69
C LEU A 65 -6.55 7.25 11.17
N VAL A 66 -6.22 8.34 10.48
CA VAL A 66 -6.01 8.36 9.04
C VAL A 66 -4.52 8.28 8.75
N LEU A 67 -4.11 7.22 8.07
CA LEU A 67 -2.74 7.02 7.62
C LEU A 67 -2.61 7.61 6.22
N VAL A 68 -1.85 8.69 6.09
CA VAL A 68 -1.56 9.33 4.81
C VAL A 68 -0.16 8.92 4.37
N ILE A 69 -0.06 8.26 3.22
CA ILE A 69 1.19 7.70 2.71
C ILE A 69 1.79 8.66 1.68
N ASP A 70 2.87 9.32 2.07
CA ASP A 70 3.73 10.06 1.15
C ASP A 70 4.80 9.11 0.55
N ARG A 71 5.43 9.52 -0.54
CA ARG A 71 6.50 8.77 -1.18
C ARG A 71 7.85 9.38 -0.90
N ALA A 72 8.78 8.57 -0.40
CA ALA A 72 10.17 8.96 -0.30
C ALA A 72 10.82 9.08 -1.68
N PRO A 73 11.90 9.89 -1.80
CA PRO A 73 12.80 9.81 -2.95
C PRO A 73 13.29 8.37 -3.16
N PRO A 74 13.71 8.00 -4.39
CA PRO A 74 14.27 6.67 -4.62
C PRO A 74 15.42 6.39 -3.66
N HIS A 75 15.41 5.21 -3.04
CA HIS A 75 16.51 4.82 -2.16
C HIS A 75 17.84 4.83 -2.94
N PRO A 76 18.95 5.27 -2.35
CA PRO A 76 20.26 5.34 -3.01
C PRO A 76 20.70 4.02 -3.67
N PHE A 77 20.21 2.89 -3.18
CA PHE A 77 20.45 1.58 -3.79
C PHE A 77 20.00 1.51 -5.27
N TYR A 78 18.97 2.27 -5.65
CA TYR A 78 18.46 2.30 -7.02
C TYR A 78 19.18 3.32 -7.91
N ASN A 79 20.01 4.20 -7.32
CA ASN A 79 20.77 5.21 -8.01
C ASN A 79 22.21 4.71 -8.19
N THR A 80 22.58 4.37 -9.42
CA THR A 80 23.98 4.10 -9.75
C THR A 80 24.64 5.35 -10.37
N ALA A 81 25.95 5.47 -10.28
CA ALA A 81 26.68 6.58 -10.90
C ALA A 81 26.47 6.70 -12.43
N ALA A 82 25.94 5.63 -13.07
CA ALA A 82 25.71 5.56 -14.50
C ALA A 82 24.22 5.66 -14.91
N SER A 83 23.29 5.57 -13.98
CA SER A 83 21.85 5.64 -14.30
C SER A 83 21.02 6.15 -13.14
N GLU A 84 20.29 7.24 -13.36
CA GLU A 84 19.23 7.68 -12.49
C GLU A 84 18.02 6.75 -12.67
N ASN A 85 17.76 5.90 -11.69
CA ASN A 85 16.62 5.00 -11.80
C ASN A 85 15.32 5.74 -11.45
N ARG A 86 14.63 6.23 -12.47
CA ARG A 86 13.33 6.91 -12.34
C ARG A 86 12.16 5.94 -12.17
N SER A 87 12.42 4.64 -11.99
CA SER A 87 11.37 3.61 -11.90
C SER A 87 10.91 3.33 -10.47
N ALA A 88 11.44 4.02 -9.46
CA ALA A 88 11.14 3.80 -8.04
C ALA A 88 10.81 5.09 -7.29
N GLY A 89 10.16 4.97 -6.13
CA GLY A 89 9.88 6.05 -5.21
C GLY A 89 9.13 7.23 -5.82
N ALA A 90 9.34 8.42 -5.26
CA ALA A 90 8.71 9.67 -5.70
C ALA A 90 9.12 10.09 -7.12
N ALA A 91 10.30 9.67 -7.60
CA ALA A 91 10.73 9.96 -8.97
C ALA A 91 9.87 9.24 -10.03
N ARG A 92 9.29 8.09 -9.69
CA ARG A 92 8.37 7.38 -10.58
C ARG A 92 6.99 8.01 -10.61
N ARG A 93 6.48 8.37 -9.44
CA ARG A 93 5.17 9.00 -9.25
C ARG A 93 5.05 9.56 -7.84
N SER A 94 4.36 10.66 -7.69
CA SER A 94 4.13 11.34 -6.41
C SER A 94 2.81 12.12 -6.43
N VAL A 95 2.31 12.45 -5.25
CA VAL A 95 1.24 13.43 -5.06
C VAL A 95 1.89 14.61 -4.33
N PRO A 96 2.27 15.70 -5.04
CA PRO A 96 3.11 16.76 -4.49
C PRO A 96 2.46 17.49 -3.31
N ASN A 97 1.13 17.49 -3.23
CA ASN A 97 0.38 18.12 -2.14
C ASN A 97 -0.15 17.12 -1.10
N MET A 98 0.53 15.98 -0.89
CA MET A 98 0.09 14.98 0.08
C MET A 98 0.07 15.53 1.53
N ALA A 99 0.99 16.44 1.86
CA ALA A 99 1.00 17.11 3.15
C ALA A 99 -0.24 18.01 3.35
N GLU A 100 -0.61 18.80 2.35
CA GLU A 100 -1.82 19.65 2.38
C GLU A 100 -3.10 18.80 2.56
N ILE A 101 -3.17 17.66 1.86
CA ILE A 101 -4.25 16.68 2.06
C ILE A 101 -4.28 16.20 3.52
N GLY A 102 -3.11 15.87 4.07
CA GLY A 102 -2.99 15.48 5.48
C GLY A 102 -3.48 16.57 6.43
N ASP A 103 -3.08 17.80 6.24
CA ASP A 103 -3.47 18.96 7.07
C ASP A 103 -4.98 19.20 7.02
N MET A 104 -5.61 19.07 5.86
CA MET A 104 -7.04 19.21 5.73
C MET A 104 -7.82 18.09 6.45
N ILE A 105 -7.34 16.87 6.37
CA ILE A 105 -7.92 15.73 7.09
C ILE A 105 -7.73 15.92 8.62
N ALA A 106 -6.57 16.46 9.04
CA ALA A 106 -6.24 16.70 10.45
C ALA A 106 -7.19 17.68 11.16
N ALA A 107 -7.92 18.49 10.40
CA ALA A 107 -8.95 19.35 10.96
C ALA A 107 -10.11 18.57 11.63
N ARG A 108 -10.26 17.28 11.33
CA ARG A 108 -11.39 16.44 11.80
C ARG A 108 -10.99 15.07 12.36
N HIS A 109 -9.78 14.60 12.06
CA HIS A 109 -9.31 13.25 12.40
C HIS A 109 -7.86 13.29 12.87
N ASP A 110 -7.45 12.28 13.63
CA ASP A 110 -6.03 12.06 13.87
C ASP A 110 -5.36 11.62 12.57
N VAL A 111 -4.30 12.31 12.16
CA VAL A 111 -3.58 12.03 10.93
C VAL A 111 -2.14 11.67 11.24
N LEU A 112 -1.63 10.67 10.53
CA LEU A 112 -0.21 10.37 10.50
C LEU A 112 0.26 10.33 9.05
N LEU A 113 1.08 11.31 8.67
CA LEU A 113 1.77 11.34 7.39
C LEU A 113 3.05 10.52 7.50
N VAL A 114 3.19 9.50 6.68
CA VAL A 114 4.34 8.57 6.74
C VAL A 114 4.91 8.28 5.36
N ARG A 115 6.19 7.98 5.34
CA ARG A 115 6.90 7.37 4.21
C ARG A 115 7.20 5.94 4.57
N LEU A 116 6.55 5.00 3.91
CA LEU A 116 6.68 3.57 4.24
C LEU A 116 8.10 3.05 4.02
N GLU A 117 8.85 3.68 3.12
CA GLU A 117 10.24 3.36 2.85
C GLU A 117 11.16 3.64 4.07
N GLU A 118 10.72 4.52 4.98
CA GLU A 118 11.43 4.88 6.23
C GLU A 118 10.97 4.03 7.42
N CYS A 119 10.02 3.12 7.20
CA CYS A 119 9.45 2.26 8.22
C CYS A 119 9.91 0.81 8.04
N SER A 120 10.26 0.16 9.14
CA SER A 120 10.44 -1.30 9.15
C SER A 120 9.13 -2.02 8.82
N LEU A 121 9.21 -3.28 8.40
CA LEU A 121 8.01 -4.10 8.14
C LEU A 121 7.06 -4.15 9.36
N PHE A 122 7.60 -4.25 10.57
CA PHE A 122 6.78 -4.32 11.79
C PHE A 122 6.10 -3.01 12.11
N GLU A 123 6.76 -1.89 11.85
CA GLU A 123 6.17 -0.56 11.95
C GLU A 123 5.03 -0.39 10.92
N GLN A 124 5.24 -0.83 9.67
CA GLN A 124 4.20 -0.79 8.65
C GLN A 124 2.99 -1.64 9.06
N ILE A 125 3.20 -2.88 9.54
CA ILE A 125 2.12 -3.73 10.04
C ILE A 125 1.38 -3.05 11.20
N HIS A 126 2.12 -2.47 12.15
CA HIS A 126 1.53 -1.75 13.29
C HIS A 126 0.66 -0.57 12.84
N LEU A 127 1.17 0.27 11.94
CA LEU A 127 0.47 1.43 11.42
C LEU A 127 -0.83 1.06 10.72
N PHE A 128 -0.77 0.10 9.79
CA PHE A 128 -1.96 -0.34 9.07
C PHE A 128 -2.98 -1.03 9.98
N SER A 129 -2.54 -1.79 10.98
CA SER A 129 -3.46 -2.46 11.92
C SER A 129 -4.30 -1.48 12.75
N ARG A 130 -3.87 -0.22 12.86
CA ARG A 130 -4.54 0.84 13.61
C ARG A 130 -5.31 1.81 12.72
N ALA A 131 -4.98 1.87 11.44
CA ALA A 131 -5.59 2.83 10.53
C ALA A 131 -7.08 2.54 10.34
N TRP A 132 -7.91 3.57 10.57
CA TRP A 132 -9.32 3.58 10.18
C TRP A 132 -9.47 3.90 8.70
N ARG A 133 -8.61 4.79 8.17
CA ARG A 133 -8.50 5.07 6.73
C ARG A 133 -7.04 5.10 6.33
N VAL A 134 -6.79 4.67 5.13
CA VAL A 134 -5.49 4.79 4.46
C VAL A 134 -5.68 5.60 3.20
N VAL A 135 -4.87 6.61 3.02
CA VAL A 135 -4.81 7.46 1.82
C VAL A 135 -3.43 7.29 1.21
N GLY A 136 -3.36 6.95 -0.06
CA GLY A 136 -2.05 6.80 -0.72
C GLY A 136 -2.15 6.65 -2.23
N GLN A 137 -1.08 7.04 -2.90
CA GLN A 137 -0.96 6.84 -4.34
C GLN A 137 -0.74 5.35 -4.65
N HIS A 138 -1.37 4.87 -5.74
CA HIS A 138 -1.22 3.50 -6.23
C HIS A 138 0.23 3.02 -6.18
N GLY A 139 0.49 1.91 -5.48
CA GLY A 139 1.83 1.36 -5.32
C GLY A 139 1.90 0.21 -4.31
N ALA A 140 3.00 -0.54 -4.34
CA ALA A 140 3.19 -1.75 -3.54
C ALA A 140 2.93 -1.58 -2.04
N GLY A 141 3.15 -0.37 -1.48
CA GLY A 141 2.86 -0.06 -0.08
C GLY A 141 1.39 -0.27 0.31
N LEU A 142 0.45 -0.12 -0.64
CA LEU A 142 -0.98 -0.35 -0.37
C LEU A 142 -1.32 -1.85 -0.19
N ALA A 143 -0.42 -2.76 -0.53
CA ALA A 143 -0.60 -4.19 -0.22
C ALA A 143 -0.67 -4.44 1.30
N HIS A 144 -0.15 -3.52 2.11
CA HIS A 144 -0.26 -3.58 3.57
C HIS A 144 -1.71 -3.43 4.09
N MET A 145 -2.69 -3.12 3.22
CA MET A 145 -4.11 -3.23 3.57
C MET A 145 -4.48 -4.63 4.09
N ILE A 146 -3.71 -5.65 3.75
CA ILE A 146 -3.89 -6.99 4.35
C ILE A 146 -3.75 -6.99 5.88
N TRP A 147 -3.08 -6.00 6.48
CA TRP A 147 -2.91 -5.86 7.94
C TRP A 147 -3.94 -4.95 8.58
N ALA A 148 -4.70 -4.20 7.79
CA ALA A 148 -5.62 -3.19 8.30
C ALA A 148 -6.77 -3.80 9.12
N ARG A 149 -7.31 -3.03 10.04
CA ARG A 149 -8.47 -3.43 10.85
C ARG A 149 -9.71 -3.71 9.98
N PRO A 150 -10.66 -4.52 10.45
CA PRO A 150 -11.80 -4.94 9.61
C PRO A 150 -12.69 -3.80 9.10
N ASP A 151 -12.77 -2.69 9.84
CA ASP A 151 -13.57 -1.49 9.50
C ASP A 151 -12.74 -0.40 8.79
N ALA A 152 -11.51 -0.72 8.40
CA ALA A 152 -10.66 0.18 7.65
C ALA A 152 -11.23 0.48 6.25
N GLY A 153 -10.71 1.54 5.63
CA GLY A 153 -10.98 1.85 4.23
C GLY A 153 -9.75 2.42 3.56
N LEU A 154 -9.71 2.24 2.24
CA LEU A 154 -8.66 2.74 1.37
C LEU A 154 -9.19 3.86 0.47
N VAL A 155 -8.47 4.96 0.40
CA VAL A 155 -8.56 5.96 -0.67
C VAL A 155 -7.29 5.84 -1.51
N GLU A 156 -7.43 5.27 -2.68
CA GLU A 156 -6.33 5.03 -3.60
C GLU A 156 -6.28 6.14 -4.65
N VAL A 157 -5.17 6.88 -4.68
CA VAL A 157 -4.90 7.86 -5.74
C VAL A 157 -4.27 7.15 -6.93
N ILE A 158 -4.97 7.11 -8.07
CA ILE A 158 -4.55 6.39 -9.27
C ILE A 158 -4.07 7.39 -10.32
N PRO A 159 -2.79 7.41 -10.68
CA PRO A 159 -2.29 8.25 -11.77
C PRO A 159 -2.92 7.88 -13.11
N ASN A 160 -3.42 8.87 -13.86
CA ASN A 160 -4.09 8.64 -15.15
C ASN A 160 -3.17 7.93 -16.17
N ALA A 161 -1.90 8.33 -16.22
CA ALA A 161 -0.90 7.65 -17.07
C ALA A 161 -0.65 6.18 -16.65
N GLY A 162 -0.87 5.86 -15.36
CA GLY A 162 -0.85 4.50 -14.84
C GLY A 162 -2.07 3.69 -15.27
N ARG A 163 -3.22 4.33 -15.49
CA ARG A 163 -4.44 3.65 -15.90
C ARG A 163 -4.32 3.04 -17.30
N GLN A 164 -3.74 3.75 -18.27
CA GLN A 164 -3.48 3.19 -19.60
C GLN A 164 -2.52 2.01 -19.56
N ALA A 165 -1.50 2.05 -18.68
CA ALA A 165 -0.61 0.92 -18.46
C ALA A 165 -1.28 -0.21 -17.67
N LEU A 166 -2.24 0.11 -16.81
CA LEU A 166 -2.99 -0.85 -15.99
C LEU A 166 -4.14 -1.51 -16.78
N GLU A 167 -4.73 -0.83 -17.75
CA GLU A 167 -5.71 -1.42 -18.68
C GLU A 167 -5.10 -2.53 -19.56
N MET A 168 -3.78 -2.48 -19.78
CA MET A 168 -3.04 -3.57 -20.43
C MET A 168 -2.77 -4.77 -19.52
N ILE A 169 -2.97 -4.63 -18.21
CA ILE A 169 -2.83 -5.69 -17.23
C ILE A 169 -4.25 -6.07 -16.77
N PRO A 170 -4.75 -7.29 -17.05
CA PRO A 170 -6.13 -7.69 -16.75
C PRO A 170 -6.55 -7.65 -15.26
N HIS A 171 -5.84 -6.98 -14.39
CA HIS A 171 -6.07 -6.98 -12.94
C HIS A 171 -5.57 -5.71 -12.26
N ALA A 172 -5.92 -4.56 -12.84
CA ALA A 172 -5.56 -3.23 -12.31
C ALA A 172 -6.09 -2.94 -10.89
N ASP A 173 -7.05 -3.69 -10.45
CA ASP A 173 -7.74 -3.50 -9.16
C ASP A 173 -7.09 -4.28 -8.00
N TYR A 174 -5.74 -4.40 -7.98
CA TYR A 174 -5.04 -5.17 -6.94
C TYR A 174 -5.46 -4.81 -5.52
N PHE A 175 -5.52 -3.53 -5.19
CA PHE A 175 -5.79 -3.12 -3.82
C PHE A 175 -7.28 -3.13 -3.53
N ARG A 176 -8.10 -2.89 -4.54
CA ARG A 176 -9.54 -3.12 -4.47
C ARG A 176 -9.85 -4.59 -4.19
N GLY A 177 -9.19 -5.52 -4.88
CA GLY A 177 -9.34 -6.95 -4.63
C GLY A 177 -9.00 -7.36 -3.17
N ILE A 178 -7.98 -6.74 -2.57
CA ILE A 178 -7.68 -6.92 -1.14
C ILE A 178 -8.83 -6.38 -0.27
N CYS A 179 -9.31 -5.18 -0.57
CA CYS A 179 -10.38 -4.56 0.20
C CYS A 179 -11.69 -5.35 0.09
N ASP A 180 -12.05 -5.79 -1.10
CA ASP A 180 -13.26 -6.60 -1.35
C ASP A 180 -13.19 -7.93 -0.60
N ALA A 181 -12.05 -8.63 -0.67
CA ALA A 181 -11.84 -9.88 0.06
C ALA A 181 -11.95 -9.73 1.58
N LEU A 182 -11.58 -8.56 2.10
CA LEU A 182 -11.61 -8.25 3.53
C LEU A 182 -12.85 -7.48 3.96
N ALA A 183 -13.80 -7.22 3.03
CA ALA A 183 -15.01 -6.43 3.24
C ALA A 183 -14.72 -5.00 3.74
N MET A 184 -13.67 -4.38 3.21
CA MET A 184 -13.27 -3.01 3.50
C MET A 184 -13.79 -2.05 2.43
N ALA A 185 -14.08 -0.80 2.81
CA ALA A 185 -14.38 0.25 1.85
C ALA A 185 -13.15 0.56 0.99
N CYS A 186 -13.35 0.73 -0.32
CA CYS A 186 -12.32 1.16 -1.24
C CYS A 186 -12.86 2.23 -2.19
N ARG A 187 -12.14 3.35 -2.28
CA ARG A 187 -12.44 4.44 -3.18
C ARG A 187 -11.21 4.78 -4.01
N ALA A 188 -11.38 4.94 -5.31
CA ALA A 188 -10.35 5.42 -6.21
C ALA A 188 -10.56 6.92 -6.51
N VAL A 189 -9.47 7.68 -6.50
CA VAL A 189 -9.39 9.07 -6.92
C VAL A 189 -8.42 9.16 -8.09
N LEU A 190 -8.82 9.78 -9.19
CA LEU A 190 -7.98 9.88 -10.37
C LEU A 190 -7.06 11.10 -10.25
N GLN A 191 -5.78 10.88 -10.40
CA GLN A 191 -4.77 11.92 -10.53
C GLN A 191 -4.54 12.21 -12.01
N ALA A 192 -4.41 13.46 -12.39
CA ALA A 192 -4.32 13.87 -13.81
C ALA A 192 -3.11 13.26 -14.52
N ASP A 193 -1.96 13.15 -13.82
CA ASP A 193 -0.76 12.46 -14.28
C ASP A 193 0.00 11.85 -13.09
N GLN A 194 1.22 11.38 -13.33
CA GLN A 194 2.03 10.71 -12.29
C GLN A 194 2.52 11.64 -11.16
N HIS A 195 2.47 12.95 -11.37
CA HIS A 195 3.00 13.97 -10.47
C HIS A 195 2.07 15.16 -10.26
N ALA A 196 0.83 15.10 -10.75
CA ALA A 196 -0.15 16.16 -10.53
C ALA A 196 -0.58 16.23 -9.07
N ALA A 197 -0.89 17.43 -8.60
CA ALA A 197 -1.61 17.62 -7.35
C ALA A 197 -3.02 17.02 -7.47
N VAL A 198 -3.57 16.58 -6.33
CA VAL A 198 -4.95 16.10 -6.23
C VAL A 198 -5.74 17.08 -5.38
N PRO A 199 -6.91 17.54 -5.84
CA PRO A 199 -7.77 18.39 -5.02
C PRO A 199 -8.09 17.70 -3.69
N PRO A 200 -7.76 18.33 -2.55
CA PRO A 200 -7.96 17.69 -1.24
C PRO A 200 -9.42 17.29 -0.98
N GLU A 201 -10.39 18.04 -1.52
CA GLU A 201 -11.81 17.75 -1.43
C GLU A 201 -12.22 16.44 -2.13
N GLU A 202 -11.43 15.97 -3.09
CA GLU A 202 -11.66 14.68 -3.73
C GLU A 202 -11.20 13.50 -2.88
N ILE A 203 -10.44 13.75 -1.82
CA ILE A 203 -9.97 12.71 -0.89
C ILE A 203 -10.96 12.49 0.27
N LEU A 204 -11.67 13.52 0.67
CA LEU A 204 -12.68 13.47 1.74
C LEU A 204 -14.02 12.98 1.21
#